data_33e4b591456bc4d2554f7aebfe2384de
#
_entry.id   33e4b591456bc4d2554f7aebfe2384de
#
_cell.length_a   1.000
_cell.length_b   1.000
_cell.length_c   1.000
_cell.angle_alpha   90.00
_cell.angle_beta   90.00
_cell.angle_gamma   90.00
#
_symmetry.space_group_name_H-M   'P 1'
#
loop_
_entity.id
_entity.type
_entity.pdbx_description
1 polymer ?
#
loop_
_entity_poly.entity_id
_entity_poly.type
_entity_poly.pdbx_seq_one_letter_code
_entity_poly.pdbx_strand_id
1 'polypeptide(L)'
;MKLHCEVEVICRQLPALGLRNRGRGVRAVMSLCQQTPRSQPRPRACLLISTLKENIEQFFTKFVDEGKATVRLKEPPVDICLSKANSSSLKGFLSAVRLAHQGCDVEAPLSTLTPVKTSEFEKFKTKMVITSKKDYPLSKNFPYSLEHLQTSYCGLSRVDMRMLCLKNLKKLDLSHNHIKKLPATIGDLIHLQELNLNDNHLESFNVALCQSTLQKSLQSLDLSKNKIKALPVQFCLRELTDLKLDDNELIRFPFKIGQLKNLRFLSAARNKLPFLPSEFKNLSLEYLDLFGNTFEQPEVLPIIMLQAPLTLLESSARTILYNRIPYGSHIIPFHLCQDLDTAKTCVCGRFCLSCFIQGTTTMNLHSVAHTVVLVDNMGGTEAPIISYFCSLTCYVNNSDMLK
;
A
#
# COMPACT_ATOMS: atom_id res chain seq x y z
N MET A 1 -14.61 -20.13 28.84
CA MET A 1 -15.38 -19.23 29.72
C MET A 1 -16.32 -18.40 28.85
N LYS A 2 -17.63 -18.40 29.16
CA LYS A 2 -18.65 -17.69 28.35
C LYS A 2 -19.35 -16.62 29.17
N LEU A 3 -19.49 -15.41 28.62
CA LEU A 3 -20.31 -14.34 29.17
C LEU A 3 -21.40 -13.97 28.16
N HIS A 4 -22.66 -14.11 28.56
CA HIS A 4 -23.79 -13.65 27.76
C HIS A 4 -24.08 -12.19 28.04
N CYS A 5 -24.00 -11.32 27.03
CA CYS A 5 -24.21 -9.89 27.16
C CYS A 5 -24.64 -9.28 25.81
N GLU A 6 -25.02 -8.02 25.82
CA GLU A 6 -25.09 -7.21 24.60
C GLU A 6 -23.75 -6.50 24.41
N VAL A 7 -23.23 -6.54 23.21
CA VAL A 7 -21.92 -5.97 22.84
C VAL A 7 -22.12 -4.89 21.79
N GLU A 8 -21.53 -3.72 22.02
CA GLU A 8 -21.39 -2.64 21.06
C GLU A 8 -19.91 -2.30 20.90
N VAL A 9 -19.45 -2.20 19.66
CA VAL A 9 -18.05 -1.86 19.35
C VAL A 9 -18.00 -0.46 18.74
N ILE A 10 -17.28 0.44 19.37
CA ILE A 10 -17.14 1.85 18.98
C ILE A 10 -15.72 2.11 18.52
N CYS A 11 -15.55 2.51 17.25
CA CYS A 11 -14.25 2.92 16.73
C CYS A 11 -13.93 4.35 17.17
N ARG A 12 -12.79 4.58 17.85
CA ARG A 12 -12.38 5.90 18.36
C ARG A 12 -11.81 6.81 17.27
N GLN A 13 -11.31 6.27 16.17
CA GLN A 13 -10.73 7.07 15.07
C GLN A 13 -11.76 7.71 14.16
N LEU A 14 -13.03 7.27 14.20
CA LEU A 14 -14.09 7.73 13.32
C LEU A 14 -15.36 8.10 14.11
N PRO A 15 -15.28 9.00 15.09
CA PRO A 15 -16.45 9.39 15.90
C PRO A 15 -17.55 10.09 15.09
N ALA A 16 -17.18 10.72 13.97
CA ALA A 16 -18.13 11.46 13.10
C ALA A 16 -18.85 10.57 12.09
N LEU A 17 -18.31 9.40 11.76
CA LEU A 17 -19.04 8.33 11.06
C LEU A 17 -19.91 7.57 12.05
N GLY A 18 -20.45 8.28 13.03
CA GLY A 18 -21.40 7.75 13.99
C GLY A 18 -22.52 7.01 13.29
N LEU A 19 -22.21 5.79 12.87
CA LEU A 19 -23.17 4.73 12.71
C LEU A 19 -23.62 4.40 14.14
N ARG A 20 -24.25 5.43 14.72
CA ARG A 20 -25.12 5.25 15.86
C ARG A 20 -26.25 4.36 15.38
N ASN A 21 -26.03 3.05 15.43
CA ASN A 21 -27.11 2.19 15.84
C ASN A 21 -27.45 2.63 17.27
N ARG A 22 -28.18 3.75 17.37
CA ARG A 22 -28.64 4.32 18.64
C ARG A 22 -29.29 3.21 19.42
N GLY A 23 -28.57 2.64 20.40
CA GLY A 23 -29.16 1.92 21.51
C GLY A 23 -29.57 0.47 21.31
N ARG A 24 -29.05 -0.28 20.34
CA ARG A 24 -29.25 -1.74 20.26
C ARG A 24 -27.92 -2.45 20.16
N GLY A 25 -27.33 -2.77 21.31
CA GLY A 25 -26.24 -3.74 21.36
C GLY A 25 -26.69 -5.07 20.76
N VAL A 26 -25.81 -5.76 20.06
CA VAL A 26 -26.08 -7.10 19.53
C VAL A 26 -25.89 -8.09 20.65
N ARG A 27 -26.86 -9.01 20.85
CA ARG A 27 -26.69 -10.12 21.78
C ARG A 27 -25.50 -10.97 21.34
N ALA A 28 -24.54 -11.14 22.21
CA ALA A 28 -23.31 -11.85 21.94
C ALA A 28 -22.90 -12.73 23.13
N VAL A 29 -22.06 -13.71 22.84
CA VAL A 29 -21.39 -14.52 23.84
C VAL A 29 -19.91 -14.21 23.77
N MET A 30 -19.37 -13.57 24.81
CA MET A 30 -17.95 -13.38 24.94
C MET A 30 -17.30 -14.64 25.53
N SER A 31 -16.16 -15.00 25.00
CA SER A 31 -15.45 -16.20 25.43
C SER A 31 -13.99 -15.88 25.72
N LEU A 32 -13.49 -16.42 26.85
CA LEU A 32 -12.07 -16.44 27.19
C LEU A 32 -11.55 -17.87 26.96
N CYS A 33 -10.48 -18.02 26.18
CA CYS A 33 -9.85 -19.32 25.97
C CYS A 33 -8.32 -19.18 26.05
N GLN A 34 -7.66 -20.30 26.35
CA GLN A 34 -6.21 -20.41 26.26
C GLN A 34 -5.82 -20.77 24.82
N GLN A 35 -4.90 -20.01 24.26
CA GLN A 35 -4.31 -20.33 22.96
C GLN A 35 -2.97 -21.02 23.22
N THR A 36 -2.87 -22.30 22.86
CA THR A 36 -1.59 -23.01 22.82
C THR A 36 -0.97 -22.85 21.43
N PRO A 37 0.08 -22.04 21.24
CA PRO A 37 0.84 -22.03 20.00
C PRO A 37 1.64 -23.32 19.90
N ARG A 38 1.68 -23.95 18.75
CA ARG A 38 2.44 -25.19 18.47
C ARG A 38 3.95 -25.11 18.73
N SER A 39 4.50 -23.98 19.16
CA SER A 39 5.95 -23.76 19.30
C SER A 39 6.41 -22.88 20.48
N GLN A 40 5.59 -22.59 21.50
CA GLN A 40 6.04 -21.83 22.67
C GLN A 40 5.57 -22.44 23.99
N PRO A 41 6.44 -22.50 25.03
CA PRO A 41 6.20 -23.24 26.28
C PRO A 41 5.28 -22.54 27.30
N ARG A 42 4.61 -21.44 26.97
CA ARG A 42 3.67 -20.75 27.88
C ARG A 42 2.36 -20.44 27.17
N PRO A 43 1.21 -20.91 27.69
CA PRO A 43 -0.10 -20.57 27.17
C PRO A 43 -0.37 -19.08 27.35
N ARG A 44 -0.70 -18.37 26.27
CA ARG A 44 -1.20 -17.00 26.35
C ARG A 44 -2.71 -17.00 26.30
N ALA A 45 -3.36 -16.38 27.31
CA ALA A 45 -4.78 -16.17 27.29
C ALA A 45 -5.16 -15.05 26.33
N CYS A 46 -6.20 -15.28 25.52
CA CYS A 46 -6.70 -14.32 24.54
C CYS A 46 -8.18 -14.05 24.81
N LEU A 47 -8.59 -12.79 24.80
CA LEU A 47 -9.99 -12.42 24.75
C LEU A 47 -10.50 -12.62 23.31
N LEU A 48 -11.34 -13.62 23.11
CA LEU A 48 -12.03 -13.85 21.85
C LEU A 48 -13.44 -13.25 21.93
N ILE A 49 -13.57 -12.05 21.41
CA ILE A 49 -14.84 -11.59 20.89
C ILE A 49 -14.92 -12.20 19.51
N SER A 50 -16.08 -12.64 19.04
CA SER A 50 -16.24 -13.39 17.77
C SER A 50 -15.60 -12.76 16.51
N THR A 51 -14.77 -11.73 16.68
CA THR A 51 -14.06 -11.01 15.61
C THR A 51 -12.66 -10.45 15.94
N LEU A 52 -12.10 -10.55 17.19
CA LEU A 52 -10.92 -9.73 17.54
C LEU A 52 -9.91 -10.43 18.46
N LYS A 53 -8.63 -10.49 18.02
CA LYS A 53 -7.42 -10.77 18.83
C LYS A 53 -6.73 -9.44 19.10
N GLU A 54 -6.79 -8.89 20.35
CA GLU A 54 -6.35 -7.51 20.51
C GLU A 54 -5.69 -7.17 21.85
N ASN A 55 -4.88 -6.11 21.82
CA ASN A 55 -4.19 -5.56 22.97
C ASN A 55 -5.13 -4.68 23.80
N ILE A 56 -5.37 -5.03 25.05
CA ILE A 56 -6.22 -4.27 25.97
C ILE A 56 -5.42 -3.10 26.51
N GLU A 57 -5.98 -1.88 26.38
CA GLU A 57 -5.42 -0.65 26.92
C GLU A 57 -5.96 -0.33 28.32
N GLN A 58 -7.30 -0.42 28.50
CA GLN A 58 -7.96 -0.04 29.75
C GLN A 58 -9.30 -0.73 29.95
N PHE A 59 -9.67 -0.92 31.23
CA PHE A 59 -10.98 -1.41 31.65
C PHE A 59 -11.75 -0.32 32.39
N PHE A 60 -12.96 -0.03 31.93
CA PHE A 60 -13.90 0.86 32.62
C PHE A 60 -14.98 0.01 33.29
N THR A 61 -14.92 -0.10 34.61
CA THR A 61 -15.74 -1.04 35.41
C THR A 61 -16.68 -0.34 36.38
N LYS A 62 -16.85 0.99 36.29
CA LYS A 62 -17.67 1.80 37.21
C LYS A 62 -19.12 1.28 37.36
N PHE A 63 -19.69 0.70 36.29
CA PHE A 63 -21.09 0.26 36.25
C PHE A 63 -21.22 -1.28 36.15
N VAL A 64 -20.24 -2.03 36.65
CA VAL A 64 -20.26 -3.51 36.61
C VAL A 64 -21.42 -4.07 37.41
N ASP A 65 -21.81 -3.44 38.51
CA ASP A 65 -22.97 -3.83 39.32
C ASP A 65 -24.29 -3.67 38.55
N GLU A 66 -24.34 -2.78 37.57
CA GLU A 66 -25.47 -2.65 36.64
C GLU A 66 -25.38 -3.58 35.43
N GLY A 67 -24.41 -4.49 35.40
CA GLY A 67 -24.17 -5.38 34.26
C GLY A 67 -23.54 -4.68 33.04
N LYS A 68 -22.82 -3.57 33.25
CA LYS A 68 -22.19 -2.78 32.19
C LYS A 68 -20.69 -2.62 32.44
N ALA A 69 -19.91 -2.72 31.36
CA ALA A 69 -18.47 -2.45 31.39
C ALA A 69 -17.99 -2.04 29.99
N THR A 70 -16.84 -1.36 29.92
CA THR A 70 -16.19 -1.06 28.65
C THR A 70 -14.75 -1.55 28.70
N VAL A 71 -14.35 -2.28 27.67
CA VAL A 71 -12.96 -2.73 27.45
C VAL A 71 -12.41 -1.90 26.32
N ARG A 72 -11.35 -1.13 26.58
CA ARG A 72 -10.67 -0.31 25.59
C ARG A 72 -9.49 -1.07 25.02
N LEU A 73 -9.40 -1.09 23.69
CA LEU A 73 -8.30 -1.72 22.98
C LEU A 73 -7.39 -0.66 22.36
N LYS A 74 -6.09 -0.95 22.31
CA LYS A 74 -5.09 -0.04 21.74
C LYS A 74 -5.07 -0.16 20.21
N GLU A 75 -5.01 -1.39 19.70
CA GLU A 75 -4.96 -1.70 18.28
C GLU A 75 -5.89 -2.88 17.96
N PRO A 76 -6.93 -2.62 17.15
CA PRO A 76 -7.40 -1.31 16.66
C PRO A 76 -7.96 -0.42 17.80
N PRO A 77 -7.97 0.91 17.64
CA PRO A 77 -8.46 1.84 18.68
C PRO A 77 -9.99 1.78 18.75
N VAL A 78 -10.49 0.80 19.48
CA VAL A 78 -11.93 0.56 19.68
C VAL A 78 -12.27 0.40 21.15
N ASP A 79 -13.48 0.85 21.51
CA ASP A 79 -14.10 0.60 22.79
C ASP A 79 -15.16 -0.47 22.65
N ILE A 80 -15.07 -1.55 23.45
CA ILE A 80 -16.05 -2.63 23.50
C ILE A 80 -16.93 -2.38 24.70
N CYS A 81 -18.15 -1.94 24.44
CA CYS A 81 -19.15 -1.65 25.46
C CYS A 81 -19.99 -2.91 25.69
N LEU A 82 -19.97 -3.41 26.92
CA LEU A 82 -20.75 -4.54 27.41
C LEU A 82 -21.97 -4.02 28.16
N SER A 83 -23.14 -4.59 27.91
CA SER A 83 -24.37 -4.24 28.61
C SER A 83 -25.27 -5.47 28.79
N LYS A 84 -26.24 -5.36 29.71
CA LYS A 84 -27.20 -6.42 30.04
C LYS A 84 -26.56 -7.75 30.43
N ALA A 85 -25.37 -7.73 30.99
CA ALA A 85 -24.71 -8.89 31.55
C ALA A 85 -25.15 -9.13 33.00
N ASN A 86 -25.09 -10.40 33.46
CA ASN A 86 -25.21 -10.66 34.87
C ASN A 86 -23.99 -10.11 35.62
N SER A 87 -24.18 -9.30 36.69
CA SER A 87 -23.13 -8.57 37.36
C SER A 87 -22.03 -9.46 37.96
N SER A 88 -22.40 -10.59 38.57
CA SER A 88 -21.45 -11.55 39.16
C SER A 88 -20.62 -12.24 38.07
N SER A 89 -21.26 -12.66 36.98
CA SER A 89 -20.61 -13.29 35.85
C SER A 89 -19.70 -12.28 35.12
N LEU A 90 -20.10 -11.01 35.02
CA LEU A 90 -19.30 -9.94 34.43
C LEU A 90 -18.05 -9.63 35.26
N LYS A 91 -18.19 -9.54 36.60
CA LYS A 91 -17.06 -9.37 37.52
C LYS A 91 -16.04 -10.51 37.36
N GLY A 92 -16.50 -11.76 37.40
CA GLY A 92 -15.64 -12.93 37.23
C GLY A 92 -14.96 -12.96 35.86
N PHE A 93 -15.69 -12.62 34.80
CA PHE A 93 -15.14 -12.55 33.45
C PHE A 93 -14.06 -11.47 33.31
N LEU A 94 -14.30 -10.24 33.79
CA LEU A 94 -13.34 -9.13 33.72
C LEU A 94 -12.09 -9.39 34.58
N SER A 95 -12.25 -10.04 35.74
CA SER A 95 -11.12 -10.45 36.59
C SER A 95 -10.26 -11.49 35.88
N ALA A 96 -10.87 -12.49 35.25
CA ALA A 96 -10.16 -13.49 34.46
C ALA A 96 -9.43 -12.87 33.25
N VAL A 97 -10.06 -11.91 32.58
CA VAL A 97 -9.43 -11.17 31.46
C VAL A 97 -8.22 -10.37 31.93
N ARG A 98 -8.30 -9.71 33.10
CA ARG A 98 -7.17 -8.97 33.69
C ARG A 98 -6.00 -9.89 34.05
N LEU A 99 -6.26 -11.01 34.73
CA LEU A 99 -5.23 -11.98 35.07
C LEU A 99 -4.57 -12.57 33.82
N ALA A 100 -5.37 -12.89 32.83
CA ALA A 100 -4.87 -13.35 31.53
C ALA A 100 -3.99 -12.31 30.82
N HIS A 101 -4.34 -11.03 30.91
CA HIS A 101 -3.55 -9.92 30.33
C HIS A 101 -2.22 -9.73 31.08
N GLN A 102 -2.22 -9.95 32.38
CA GLN A 102 -1.02 -9.88 33.25
C GLN A 102 -0.12 -11.14 33.13
N GLY A 103 -0.54 -12.16 32.38
CA GLY A 103 0.21 -13.40 32.22
C GLY A 103 0.15 -14.35 33.42
N CYS A 104 -0.81 -14.14 34.33
CA CYS A 104 -1.03 -15.00 35.49
C CYS A 104 -1.93 -16.19 35.13
N ASP A 105 -1.78 -17.33 35.83
CA ASP A 105 -2.64 -18.49 35.66
C ASP A 105 -4.08 -18.21 36.10
N VAL A 106 -5.02 -18.58 35.25
CA VAL A 106 -6.46 -18.24 35.36
C VAL A 106 -7.28 -19.40 35.90
N GLU A 107 -6.67 -20.43 36.49
CA GLU A 107 -7.38 -21.65 36.90
C GLU A 107 -8.41 -21.45 38.04
N ALA A 108 -8.16 -20.56 38.97
CA ALA A 108 -9.01 -20.36 40.15
C ALA A 108 -10.38 -19.69 39.89
N PRO A 109 -10.54 -18.67 39.03
CA PRO A 109 -11.85 -18.06 38.74
C PRO A 109 -12.67 -18.80 37.68
N LEU A 110 -12.15 -19.90 37.10
CA LEU A 110 -12.80 -20.64 35.99
C LEU A 110 -13.88 -21.61 36.44
N SER A 111 -13.94 -21.98 37.73
CA SER A 111 -14.83 -23.02 38.26
C SER A 111 -16.33 -22.67 38.17
N THR A 112 -16.71 -21.42 37.99
CA THR A 112 -18.10 -20.95 37.96
C THR A 112 -18.68 -20.74 36.58
N LEU A 113 -17.90 -20.91 35.51
CA LEU A 113 -18.29 -20.58 34.14
C LEU A 113 -18.17 -21.80 33.21
N THR A 114 -19.18 -22.00 32.36
CA THR A 114 -19.26 -23.15 31.46
C THR A 114 -18.08 -23.24 30.51
N PRO A 115 -17.41 -24.41 30.37
CA PRO A 115 -16.31 -24.58 29.41
C PRO A 115 -16.80 -24.46 27.97
N VAL A 116 -16.00 -23.88 27.11
CA VAL A 116 -16.30 -23.71 25.69
C VAL A 116 -15.64 -24.85 24.90
N LYS A 117 -16.39 -25.54 24.06
CA LYS A 117 -15.84 -26.51 23.11
C LYS A 117 -15.16 -25.74 21.95
N THR A 118 -13.98 -26.19 21.52
CA THR A 118 -13.23 -25.59 20.42
C THR A 118 -13.98 -25.56 19.08
N SER A 119 -14.98 -26.47 18.92
CA SER A 119 -15.86 -26.52 17.74
C SER A 119 -16.91 -25.39 17.67
N GLU A 120 -17.13 -24.66 18.78
CA GLU A 120 -18.15 -23.59 18.85
C GLU A 120 -17.60 -22.22 18.46
N PHE A 121 -16.30 -22.11 18.16
CA PHE A 121 -15.73 -20.87 17.65
C PHE A 121 -16.08 -20.68 16.18
N GLU A 122 -16.81 -19.62 15.87
CA GLU A 122 -16.90 -19.17 14.48
C GLU A 122 -15.49 -18.90 13.97
N LYS A 123 -15.13 -19.50 12.83
CA LYS A 123 -13.86 -19.20 12.16
C LYS A 123 -13.87 -17.72 11.82
N PHE A 124 -12.85 -17.00 12.26
CA PHE A 124 -12.71 -15.59 11.91
C PHE A 124 -12.78 -15.41 10.40
N LYS A 125 -13.63 -14.50 9.94
CA LYS A 125 -13.68 -14.13 8.53
C LYS A 125 -12.42 -13.36 8.18
N THR A 126 -11.44 -14.01 7.59
CA THR A 126 -10.21 -13.40 7.10
C THR A 126 -10.34 -12.92 5.66
N LYS A 127 -11.36 -13.39 4.94
CA LYS A 127 -11.64 -13.02 3.56
C LYS A 127 -13.08 -12.53 3.42
N MET A 128 -13.26 -11.42 2.72
CA MET A 128 -14.56 -10.86 2.36
C MET A 128 -14.57 -10.45 0.90
N VAL A 129 -15.58 -10.87 0.17
CA VAL A 129 -15.76 -10.57 -1.25
C VAL A 129 -17.12 -9.92 -1.44
N ILE A 130 -17.15 -8.73 -2.04
CA ILE A 130 -18.34 -7.96 -2.35
C ILE A 130 -18.23 -7.55 -3.82
N THR A 131 -19.12 -8.07 -4.64
CA THR A 131 -19.11 -7.85 -6.10
C THR A 131 -20.36 -7.10 -6.59
N SER A 132 -21.16 -6.60 -5.68
CA SER A 132 -22.34 -5.83 -6.01
C SER A 132 -22.55 -4.67 -5.02
N LYS A 133 -22.97 -3.52 -5.54
CA LYS A 133 -23.31 -2.36 -4.72
C LYS A 133 -24.40 -2.66 -3.69
N LYS A 134 -25.30 -3.62 -3.97
CA LYS A 134 -26.39 -4.00 -3.06
C LYS A 134 -25.86 -4.68 -1.80
N ASP A 135 -24.78 -5.45 -1.94
CA ASP A 135 -24.17 -6.22 -0.83
C ASP A 135 -23.15 -5.39 -0.05
N TYR A 136 -22.88 -4.17 -0.50
CA TYR A 136 -21.91 -3.29 0.15
C TYR A 136 -22.45 -2.81 1.51
N PRO A 137 -21.69 -3.02 2.62
CA PRO A 137 -22.17 -2.71 3.97
C PRO A 137 -22.17 -1.20 4.22
N LEU A 138 -23.32 -0.54 3.99
CA LEU A 138 -23.44 0.91 4.22
C LEU A 138 -23.42 1.29 5.70
N SER A 139 -24.02 0.47 6.56
CA SER A 139 -24.18 0.74 7.99
C SER A 139 -23.36 -0.14 8.94
N LYS A 140 -22.73 -1.19 8.43
CA LYS A 140 -21.92 -2.13 9.22
C LYS A 140 -20.44 -1.90 8.97
N ASN A 141 -19.61 -2.02 10.00
CA ASN A 141 -18.17 -2.01 9.83
C ASN A 141 -17.68 -3.32 9.21
N PHE A 142 -16.51 -3.25 8.54
CA PHE A 142 -15.82 -4.45 8.10
C PHE A 142 -15.23 -5.19 9.30
N PRO A 143 -15.21 -6.53 9.30
CA PRO A 143 -14.53 -7.31 10.34
C PRO A 143 -13.03 -6.94 10.40
N TYR A 144 -12.52 -6.59 11.57
CA TYR A 144 -11.11 -6.21 11.77
C TYR A 144 -10.11 -7.35 11.52
N SER A 145 -10.59 -8.60 11.54
CA SER A 145 -9.81 -9.80 11.26
C SER A 145 -9.53 -10.01 9.77
N LEU A 146 -10.01 -9.12 8.89
CA LEU A 146 -9.83 -9.29 7.45
C LEU A 146 -8.37 -9.13 7.04
N GLU A 147 -7.90 -10.13 6.31
CA GLU A 147 -6.62 -10.12 5.61
C GLU A 147 -6.83 -9.86 4.11
N HIS A 148 -7.98 -10.26 3.57
CA HIS A 148 -8.33 -10.12 2.15
C HIS A 148 -9.70 -9.46 2.02
N LEU A 149 -9.73 -8.29 1.39
CA LEU A 149 -10.96 -7.57 1.09
C LEU A 149 -11.04 -7.30 -0.41
N GLN A 150 -12.10 -7.78 -1.03
CA GLN A 150 -12.45 -7.46 -2.40
C GLN A 150 -13.78 -6.70 -2.42
N THR A 151 -13.80 -5.53 -3.06
CA THR A 151 -14.98 -4.69 -3.25
C THR A 151 -15.02 -4.19 -4.68
N SER A 152 -15.28 -5.10 -5.60
CA SER A 152 -15.39 -4.81 -7.03
C SER A 152 -16.83 -4.56 -7.46
N TYR A 153 -17.04 -3.77 -8.52
CA TYR A 153 -18.37 -3.43 -9.06
C TYR A 153 -19.33 -2.76 -8.06
N CYS A 154 -18.78 -2.09 -7.05
CA CYS A 154 -19.59 -1.44 -6.00
C CYS A 154 -19.92 0.01 -6.30
N GLY A 155 -19.42 0.57 -7.42
CA GLY A 155 -19.63 1.96 -7.82
C GLY A 155 -19.00 2.97 -6.86
N LEU A 156 -17.90 2.62 -6.23
CA LEU A 156 -17.20 3.48 -5.28
C LEU A 156 -16.50 4.63 -6.01
N SER A 157 -16.81 5.85 -5.67
CA SER A 157 -16.12 7.05 -6.19
C SER A 157 -14.90 7.46 -5.38
N ARG A 158 -14.75 6.94 -4.17
CA ARG A 158 -13.64 7.13 -3.22
C ARG A 158 -13.38 5.86 -2.43
N VAL A 159 -12.15 5.72 -1.95
CA VAL A 159 -11.80 4.65 -1.02
C VAL A 159 -12.53 4.89 0.31
N ASP A 160 -13.20 3.87 0.81
CA ASP A 160 -13.90 3.95 2.09
C ASP A 160 -12.90 3.94 3.25
N MET A 161 -12.97 4.96 4.11
CA MET A 161 -12.07 5.11 5.24
C MET A 161 -12.16 3.94 6.24
N ARG A 162 -13.29 3.22 6.29
CA ARG A 162 -13.44 2.02 7.13
C ARG A 162 -12.51 0.89 6.71
N MET A 163 -12.17 0.79 5.42
CA MET A 163 -11.20 -0.19 4.91
C MET A 163 -9.79 0.12 5.41
N LEU A 164 -9.45 1.40 5.57
CA LEU A 164 -8.14 1.85 6.00
C LEU A 164 -7.88 1.63 7.51
N CYS A 165 -8.93 1.28 8.25
CA CYS A 165 -8.81 0.84 9.65
C CYS A 165 -8.41 -0.64 9.79
N LEU A 166 -8.38 -1.41 8.69
CA LEU A 166 -8.10 -2.85 8.68
C LEU A 166 -6.58 -3.11 8.69
N LYS A 167 -5.95 -3.02 9.85
CA LYS A 167 -4.48 -3.11 9.97
C LYS A 167 -3.87 -4.47 9.57
N ASN A 168 -4.67 -5.54 9.58
CA ASN A 168 -4.23 -6.89 9.17
C ASN A 168 -4.38 -7.14 7.67
N LEU A 169 -4.83 -6.13 6.90
CA LEU A 169 -5.14 -6.30 5.50
C LEU A 169 -3.87 -6.53 4.68
N LYS A 170 -3.84 -7.66 3.95
CA LYS A 170 -2.75 -8.06 3.05
C LYS A 170 -3.11 -7.85 1.59
N LYS A 171 -4.40 -8.07 1.25
CA LYS A 171 -4.89 -7.94 -0.12
C LYS A 171 -6.11 -7.02 -0.14
N LEU A 172 -6.05 -5.97 -0.96
CA LEU A 172 -7.13 -5.03 -1.19
C LEU A 172 -7.44 -4.95 -2.68
N ASP A 173 -8.62 -5.43 -3.06
CA ASP A 173 -9.12 -5.35 -4.41
C ASP A 173 -10.28 -4.34 -4.48
N LEU A 174 -10.05 -3.26 -5.20
CA LEU A 174 -10.98 -2.15 -5.48
C LEU A 174 -11.27 -2.03 -6.98
N SER A 175 -11.04 -3.08 -7.75
CA SER A 175 -11.22 -3.07 -9.19
C SER A 175 -12.67 -2.78 -9.62
N HIS A 176 -12.84 -2.32 -10.86
CA HIS A 176 -14.14 -2.03 -11.48
C HIS A 176 -15.02 -1.08 -10.65
N ASN A 177 -14.45 0.05 -10.26
CA ASN A 177 -15.14 1.12 -9.52
C ASN A 177 -14.96 2.47 -10.23
N HIS A 178 -15.24 3.57 -9.58
CA HIS A 178 -15.15 4.94 -10.14
C HIS A 178 -14.18 5.81 -9.33
N ILE A 179 -13.14 5.22 -8.75
CA ILE A 179 -12.22 5.92 -7.85
C ILE A 179 -11.34 6.86 -8.69
N LYS A 180 -11.34 8.16 -8.33
CA LYS A 180 -10.56 9.18 -9.03
C LYS A 180 -9.23 9.52 -8.34
N LYS A 181 -9.16 9.37 -7.02
CA LYS A 181 -7.97 9.71 -6.21
C LYS A 181 -7.77 8.72 -5.09
N LEU A 182 -6.50 8.43 -4.80
CA LEU A 182 -6.09 7.60 -3.67
C LEU A 182 -5.75 8.48 -2.46
N PRO A 183 -6.34 8.22 -1.29
CA PRO A 183 -5.96 8.92 -0.07
C PRO A 183 -4.58 8.48 0.40
N ALA A 184 -3.80 9.40 0.98
CA ALA A 184 -2.48 9.10 1.53
C ALA A 184 -2.53 8.04 2.65
N THR A 185 -3.64 7.96 3.36
CA THR A 185 -3.88 7.01 4.47
C THR A 185 -3.90 5.53 4.04
N ILE A 186 -3.96 5.20 2.74
CA ILE A 186 -3.67 3.82 2.27
C ILE A 186 -2.26 3.41 2.72
N GLY A 187 -1.34 4.36 2.80
CA GLY A 187 0.02 4.15 3.31
C GLY A 187 0.09 3.65 4.75
N ASP A 188 -0.98 3.75 5.53
CA ASP A 188 -1.05 3.28 6.92
C ASP A 188 -1.35 1.77 7.02
N LEU A 189 -1.62 1.10 5.90
CA LEU A 189 -1.85 -0.35 5.83
C LEU A 189 -0.51 -1.09 5.79
N ILE A 190 0.11 -1.25 6.94
CA ILE A 190 1.49 -1.74 7.12
C ILE A 190 1.74 -3.17 6.58
N HIS A 191 0.70 -3.98 6.45
CA HIS A 191 0.78 -5.36 5.97
C HIS A 191 0.27 -5.55 4.54
N LEU A 192 -0.11 -4.45 3.85
CA LEU A 192 -0.67 -4.55 2.50
C LEU A 192 0.40 -5.01 1.50
N GLN A 193 0.16 -6.15 0.87
CA GLN A 193 1.04 -6.80 -0.11
C GLN A 193 0.50 -6.67 -1.54
N GLU A 194 -0.81 -6.74 -1.70
CA GLU A 194 -1.45 -6.67 -3.01
C GLU A 194 -2.52 -5.57 -3.04
N LEU A 195 -2.41 -4.67 -4.00
CA LEU A 195 -3.37 -3.59 -4.24
C LEU A 195 -3.83 -3.64 -5.70
N ASN A 196 -5.10 -3.98 -5.89
CA ASN A 196 -5.73 -3.99 -7.20
C ASN A 196 -6.68 -2.80 -7.35
N LEU A 197 -6.39 -1.94 -8.32
CA LEU A 197 -7.15 -0.73 -8.68
C LEU A 197 -7.51 -0.74 -10.17
N ASN A 198 -7.50 -1.93 -10.79
CA ASN A 198 -7.85 -2.10 -12.20
C ASN A 198 -9.24 -1.53 -12.50
N ASP A 199 -9.40 -0.94 -13.68
CA ASP A 199 -10.66 -0.38 -14.18
C ASP A 199 -11.30 0.61 -13.19
N ASN A 200 -10.62 1.74 -13.02
CA ASN A 200 -11.05 2.88 -12.22
C ASN A 200 -10.86 4.20 -13.02
N HIS A 201 -10.92 5.33 -12.36
CA HIS A 201 -10.78 6.65 -12.99
C HIS A 201 -9.62 7.45 -12.40
N LEU A 202 -8.53 6.76 -12.04
CA LEU A 202 -7.35 7.40 -11.45
C LEU A 202 -6.61 8.22 -12.51
N GLU A 203 -6.38 9.50 -12.21
CA GLU A 203 -5.61 10.42 -13.07
C GLU A 203 -4.14 10.50 -12.66
N SER A 204 -3.83 10.17 -11.41
CA SER A 204 -2.48 10.18 -10.85
C SER A 204 -2.33 9.20 -9.69
N PHE A 205 -1.10 8.73 -9.46
CA PHE A 205 -0.74 7.99 -8.27
C PHE A 205 -0.24 8.96 -7.20
N ASN A 206 -0.72 8.82 -5.95
CA ASN A 206 -0.39 9.76 -4.89
C ASN A 206 1.07 9.63 -4.43
N VAL A 207 1.83 10.73 -4.49
CA VAL A 207 3.25 10.79 -4.08
C VAL A 207 3.48 10.33 -2.64
N ALA A 208 2.56 10.66 -1.72
CA ALA A 208 2.67 10.27 -0.33
C ALA A 208 2.74 8.74 -0.13
N LEU A 209 2.14 7.96 -1.03
CA LEU A 209 2.21 6.50 -0.99
C LEU A 209 3.61 5.98 -1.28
N CYS A 210 4.39 6.71 -2.10
CA CYS A 210 5.78 6.37 -2.39
C CYS A 210 6.72 6.57 -1.19
N GLN A 211 6.30 7.32 -0.17
CA GLN A 211 7.07 7.61 1.04
C GLN A 211 6.50 6.91 2.28
N SER A 212 5.47 6.11 2.11
CA SER A 212 4.77 5.41 3.18
C SER A 212 5.36 4.03 3.48
N THR A 213 4.73 3.32 4.41
CA THR A 213 5.10 1.93 4.75
C THR A 213 4.95 0.96 3.59
N LEU A 214 4.14 1.31 2.56
CA LEU A 214 3.97 0.51 1.35
C LEU A 214 5.27 0.23 0.59
N GLN A 215 6.30 1.10 0.73
CA GLN A 215 7.62 0.83 0.16
C GLN A 215 8.22 -0.51 0.61
N LYS A 216 7.85 -0.98 1.82
CA LYS A 216 8.41 -2.16 2.46
C LYS A 216 7.45 -3.35 2.47
N SER A 217 6.22 -3.18 2.03
CA SER A 217 5.19 -4.22 2.13
C SER A 217 4.53 -4.56 0.80
N LEU A 218 4.38 -3.60 -0.12
CA LEU A 218 3.62 -3.80 -1.35
C LEU A 218 4.44 -4.59 -2.37
N GLN A 219 3.92 -5.73 -2.79
CA GLN A 219 4.54 -6.66 -3.76
C GLN A 219 3.85 -6.62 -5.12
N SER A 220 2.53 -6.47 -5.14
CA SER A 220 1.77 -6.43 -6.39
C SER A 220 0.88 -5.19 -6.44
N LEU A 221 0.96 -4.46 -7.56
CA LEU A 221 0.18 -3.26 -7.83
C LEU A 221 -0.41 -3.33 -9.23
N ASP A 222 -1.73 -3.36 -9.31
CA ASP A 222 -2.47 -3.29 -10.58
C ASP A 222 -3.20 -1.95 -10.69
N LEU A 223 -2.77 -1.14 -11.66
CA LEU A 223 -3.34 0.16 -12.00
C LEU A 223 -3.88 0.17 -13.44
N SER A 224 -4.05 -0.98 -14.06
CA SER A 224 -4.50 -1.09 -15.45
C SER A 224 -5.88 -0.47 -15.64
N LYS A 225 -6.19 -0.04 -16.87
CA LYS A 225 -7.47 0.59 -17.26
C LYS A 225 -7.82 1.80 -16.37
N ASN A 226 -6.90 2.74 -16.30
CA ASN A 226 -7.08 4.02 -15.63
C ASN A 226 -6.75 5.19 -16.58
N LYS A 227 -6.59 6.41 -16.06
CA LYS A 227 -6.29 7.62 -16.83
C LYS A 227 -4.95 8.23 -16.38
N ILE A 228 -4.01 7.40 -15.95
CA ILE A 228 -2.74 7.87 -15.39
C ILE A 228 -1.83 8.32 -16.53
N LYS A 229 -1.38 9.60 -16.46
CA LYS A 229 -0.48 10.20 -17.47
C LYS A 229 1.00 10.03 -17.11
N ALA A 230 1.32 9.99 -15.82
CA ALA A 230 2.67 9.74 -15.34
C ALA A 230 2.65 9.17 -13.92
N LEU A 231 3.61 8.33 -13.61
CA LEU A 231 3.90 7.96 -12.22
C LEU A 231 4.76 9.05 -11.56
N PRO A 232 4.65 9.24 -10.24
CA PRO A 232 5.49 10.19 -9.51
C PRO A 232 6.97 9.91 -9.73
N VAL A 233 7.81 10.95 -9.75
CA VAL A 233 9.26 10.80 -9.91
C VAL A 233 9.88 10.01 -8.74
N GLN A 234 9.28 10.13 -7.55
CA GLN A 234 9.66 9.38 -6.36
C GLN A 234 9.11 7.96 -6.32
N PHE A 235 8.51 7.47 -7.42
CA PHE A 235 7.96 6.12 -7.47
C PHE A 235 9.07 5.08 -7.26
N CYS A 236 9.18 4.59 -6.04
CA CYS A 236 10.18 3.64 -5.60
C CYS A 236 9.59 2.71 -4.52
N LEU A 237 8.78 1.76 -4.93
CA LEU A 237 8.23 0.71 -4.07
C LEU A 237 9.19 -0.49 -4.12
N ARG A 238 10.11 -0.57 -3.17
CA ARG A 238 11.29 -1.46 -3.23
C ARG A 238 10.96 -2.95 -3.26
N GLU A 239 9.85 -3.34 -2.61
CA GLU A 239 9.43 -4.75 -2.53
C GLU A 239 8.49 -5.14 -3.69
N LEU A 240 8.25 -4.22 -4.64
CA LEU A 240 7.34 -4.46 -5.74
C LEU A 240 7.94 -5.51 -6.70
N THR A 241 7.19 -6.59 -6.91
CA THR A 241 7.50 -7.70 -7.84
C THR A 241 6.65 -7.62 -9.10
N ASP A 242 5.41 -7.15 -8.97
CA ASP A 242 4.43 -7.11 -10.04
C ASP A 242 3.84 -5.72 -10.21
N LEU A 243 4.00 -5.13 -11.40
CA LEU A 243 3.44 -3.83 -11.74
C LEU A 243 2.68 -3.91 -13.05
N LYS A 244 1.36 -3.64 -12.99
CA LYS A 244 0.50 -3.55 -14.18
C LYS A 244 -0.03 -2.15 -14.36
N LEU A 245 0.16 -1.62 -15.55
CA LEU A 245 -0.16 -0.26 -15.97
C LEU A 245 -0.87 -0.21 -17.33
N ASP A 246 -1.37 -1.36 -17.83
CA ASP A 246 -1.99 -1.46 -19.15
C ASP A 246 -3.18 -0.51 -19.31
N ASP A 247 -3.46 -0.12 -20.56
CA ASP A 247 -4.62 0.71 -20.88
C ASP A 247 -4.67 2.00 -20.04
N ASN A 248 -3.59 2.76 -20.02
CA ASN A 248 -3.49 4.07 -19.38
C ASN A 248 -3.10 5.15 -20.42
N GLU A 249 -2.79 6.36 -19.94
CA GLU A 249 -2.34 7.48 -20.77
C GLU A 249 -0.87 7.86 -20.47
N LEU A 250 -0.04 6.86 -20.10
CA LEU A 250 1.33 7.12 -19.68
C LEU A 250 2.16 7.68 -20.85
N ILE A 251 2.73 8.87 -20.65
CA ILE A 251 3.64 9.52 -21.59
C ILE A 251 5.11 9.32 -21.22
N ARG A 252 5.41 8.85 -20.01
CA ARG A 252 6.77 8.55 -19.55
C ARG A 252 6.77 7.66 -18.32
N PHE A 253 7.83 6.87 -18.16
CA PHE A 253 8.21 6.28 -16.90
C PHE A 253 9.04 7.25 -16.05
N PRO A 254 8.99 7.15 -14.71
CA PRO A 254 9.91 7.88 -13.85
C PRO A 254 11.35 7.39 -14.08
N PHE A 255 12.34 8.28 -14.06
CA PHE A 255 13.75 7.90 -14.22
C PHE A 255 14.19 6.87 -13.18
N LYS A 256 13.66 6.95 -11.96
CA LYS A 256 13.99 6.02 -10.88
C LYS A 256 13.36 4.62 -11.02
N ILE A 257 12.70 4.29 -12.13
CA ILE A 257 12.11 2.97 -12.38
C ILE A 257 13.16 1.84 -12.24
N GLY A 258 14.40 2.08 -12.69
CA GLY A 258 15.50 1.13 -12.57
C GLY A 258 15.97 0.85 -11.13
N GLN A 259 15.41 1.52 -10.12
CA GLN A 259 15.66 1.25 -8.71
C GLN A 259 14.75 0.16 -8.14
N LEU A 260 13.73 -0.29 -8.89
CA LEU A 260 12.84 -1.38 -8.52
C LEU A 260 13.53 -2.73 -8.76
N LYS A 261 14.49 -3.08 -7.91
CA LYS A 261 15.36 -4.25 -8.08
C LYS A 261 14.64 -5.59 -7.92
N ASN A 262 13.50 -5.60 -7.23
CA ASN A 262 12.70 -6.80 -7.00
C ASN A 262 11.62 -6.98 -8.08
N LEU A 263 11.47 -6.01 -9.01
CA LEU A 263 10.44 -6.06 -10.05
C LEU A 263 10.76 -7.19 -11.03
N ARG A 264 9.79 -8.10 -11.25
CA ARG A 264 9.88 -9.25 -12.13
C ARG A 264 8.87 -9.18 -13.27
N PHE A 265 7.67 -8.69 -12.99
CA PHE A 265 6.58 -8.60 -13.96
C PHE A 265 6.20 -7.14 -14.16
N LEU A 266 6.44 -6.63 -15.37
CA LEU A 266 6.06 -5.29 -15.77
C LEU A 266 5.18 -5.36 -17.02
N SER A 267 3.97 -4.86 -16.93
CA SER A 267 3.08 -4.68 -18.06
C SER A 267 2.63 -3.21 -18.13
N ALA A 268 2.85 -2.58 -19.28
CA ALA A 268 2.42 -1.22 -19.60
C ALA A 268 1.98 -1.12 -21.06
N ALA A 269 1.27 -2.14 -21.51
CA ALA A 269 0.72 -2.19 -22.86
C ALA A 269 -0.34 -1.10 -23.09
N ARG A 270 -0.51 -0.68 -24.32
CA ARG A 270 -1.53 0.28 -24.75
C ARG A 270 -1.50 1.58 -23.95
N ASN A 271 -0.30 2.17 -23.89
CA ASN A 271 -0.04 3.50 -23.33
C ASN A 271 0.44 4.45 -24.44
N LYS A 272 0.94 5.63 -24.07
CA LYS A 272 1.44 6.66 -24.97
C LYS A 272 2.93 6.94 -24.75
N LEU A 273 3.72 5.89 -24.50
CA LEU A 273 5.15 6.00 -24.22
C LEU A 273 5.92 6.26 -25.53
N PRO A 274 6.59 7.44 -25.70
CA PRO A 274 7.44 7.67 -26.86
C PRO A 274 8.83 7.06 -26.68
N PHE A 275 9.35 7.03 -25.44
CA PHE A 275 10.69 6.54 -25.11
C PHE A 275 10.69 5.88 -23.74
N LEU A 276 11.67 5.01 -23.51
CA LEU A 276 12.02 4.48 -22.19
C LEU A 276 13.18 5.28 -21.57
N PRO A 277 13.24 5.47 -20.25
CA PRO A 277 14.37 6.11 -19.59
C PRO A 277 15.61 5.20 -19.61
N SER A 278 16.81 5.80 -19.59
CA SER A 278 18.07 5.04 -19.59
C SER A 278 18.20 4.06 -18.42
N GLU A 279 17.66 4.41 -17.27
CA GLU A 279 17.66 3.57 -16.08
C GLU A 279 16.84 2.28 -16.23
N PHE A 280 16.03 2.18 -17.28
CA PHE A 280 15.31 0.95 -17.63
C PHE A 280 16.27 -0.23 -17.87
N LYS A 281 17.49 0.05 -18.35
CA LYS A 281 18.58 -0.94 -18.49
C LYS A 281 18.97 -1.63 -17.19
N ASN A 282 18.63 -1.05 -16.04
CA ASN A 282 18.97 -1.58 -14.72
C ASN A 282 17.94 -2.57 -14.17
N LEU A 283 16.86 -2.81 -14.88
CA LEU A 283 15.85 -3.81 -14.52
C LEU A 283 16.31 -5.21 -14.89
N SER A 284 15.79 -6.21 -14.16
CA SER A 284 15.98 -7.64 -14.45
C SER A 284 14.63 -8.31 -14.32
N LEU A 285 13.89 -8.30 -15.43
CA LEU A 285 12.50 -8.75 -15.46
C LEU A 285 12.41 -10.21 -15.92
N GLU A 286 11.40 -10.92 -15.46
CA GLU A 286 10.98 -12.21 -16.01
C GLU A 286 10.03 -12.00 -17.21
N TYR A 287 9.15 -10.99 -17.09
CA TYR A 287 8.14 -10.69 -18.10
C TYR A 287 8.03 -9.18 -18.32
N LEU A 288 7.96 -8.77 -19.59
CA LEU A 288 7.79 -7.39 -20.02
C LEU A 288 6.77 -7.32 -21.16
N ASP A 289 5.75 -6.50 -20.97
CA ASP A 289 4.77 -6.16 -22.01
C ASP A 289 4.72 -4.64 -22.21
N LEU A 290 5.10 -4.20 -23.41
CA LEU A 290 5.04 -2.80 -23.85
C LEU A 290 4.26 -2.64 -25.15
N PHE A 291 3.46 -3.65 -25.52
CA PHE A 291 2.70 -3.66 -26.77
C PHE A 291 1.78 -2.44 -26.92
N GLY A 292 1.67 -1.92 -28.12
CA GLY A 292 0.72 -0.86 -28.44
C GLY A 292 1.04 0.51 -27.81
N ASN A 293 2.32 0.78 -27.52
CA ASN A 293 2.79 2.12 -27.19
C ASN A 293 3.11 2.92 -28.45
N THR A 294 3.22 4.24 -28.33
CA THR A 294 3.51 5.17 -29.43
C THR A 294 4.99 5.48 -29.51
N PHE A 295 5.85 4.45 -29.54
CA PHE A 295 7.27 4.63 -29.60
C PHE A 295 7.69 5.43 -30.84
N GLU A 296 8.52 6.44 -30.61
CA GLU A 296 9.05 7.30 -31.65
C GLU A 296 10.38 6.75 -32.19
N GLN A 297 10.69 7.06 -33.44
CA GLN A 297 11.98 6.72 -34.00
C GLN A 297 13.08 7.53 -33.29
N PRO A 298 14.21 6.90 -32.94
CA PRO A 298 15.34 7.62 -32.34
C PRO A 298 15.84 8.75 -33.28
N GLU A 299 16.02 9.93 -32.70
CA GLU A 299 16.63 11.04 -33.44
C GLU A 299 18.12 10.78 -33.70
N VAL A 300 18.55 11.01 -34.92
CA VAL A 300 19.98 10.83 -35.30
C VAL A 300 20.90 11.86 -34.62
N LEU A 301 20.39 13.06 -34.36
CA LEU A 301 21.15 14.14 -33.74
C LEU A 301 20.76 14.31 -32.27
N PRO A 302 21.75 14.46 -31.39
CA PRO A 302 21.48 14.71 -29.98
C PRO A 302 20.92 16.12 -29.75
N ILE A 303 20.03 16.25 -28.76
CA ILE A 303 19.57 17.55 -28.28
C ILE A 303 20.60 18.08 -27.29
N ILE A 304 21.19 19.24 -27.57
CA ILE A 304 22.24 19.83 -26.74
C ILE A 304 21.68 21.00 -25.94
N MET A 305 21.61 20.82 -24.62
CA MET A 305 21.16 21.81 -23.63
C MET A 305 22.33 22.19 -22.69
N LEU A 306 23.53 22.35 -23.23
CA LEU A 306 24.70 22.70 -22.43
C LEU A 306 24.79 24.20 -22.21
N GLN A 307 25.15 24.60 -21.01
CA GLN A 307 25.46 25.95 -20.62
C GLN A 307 26.85 26.00 -19.95
N ALA A 308 27.72 26.86 -20.44
CA ALA A 308 29.06 27.04 -19.87
C ALA A 308 29.30 28.55 -19.62
N PRO A 309 29.68 28.95 -18.39
CA PRO A 309 29.81 28.11 -17.19
C PRO A 309 28.47 27.60 -16.70
N LEU A 310 28.50 26.54 -15.90
CA LEU A 310 27.28 26.02 -15.26
C LEU A 310 26.69 27.09 -14.34
N THR A 311 25.37 27.17 -14.31
CA THR A 311 24.68 28.04 -13.34
C THR A 311 24.95 27.59 -11.91
N LEU A 312 24.85 28.53 -10.95
CA LEU A 312 24.97 28.20 -9.53
C LEU A 312 23.91 27.17 -9.09
N LEU A 313 22.70 27.30 -9.62
CA LEU A 313 21.60 26.34 -9.36
C LEU A 313 21.99 24.93 -9.83
N GLU A 314 22.45 24.77 -11.06
CA GLU A 314 22.88 23.50 -11.62
C GLU A 314 24.01 22.87 -10.79
N SER A 315 25.05 23.68 -10.44
CA SER A 315 26.20 23.24 -9.65
C SER A 315 25.81 22.80 -8.25
N SER A 316 24.95 23.58 -7.58
CA SER A 316 24.46 23.28 -6.24
C SER A 316 23.60 22.02 -6.24
N ALA A 317 22.70 21.89 -7.21
CA ALA A 317 21.86 20.72 -7.36
C ALA A 317 22.67 19.43 -7.59
N ARG A 318 23.69 19.50 -8.48
CA ARG A 318 24.61 18.37 -8.70
C ARG A 318 25.33 17.97 -7.41
N THR A 319 25.76 18.95 -6.62
CA THR A 319 26.43 18.70 -5.33
C THR A 319 25.52 18.07 -4.32
N ILE A 320 24.29 18.57 -4.18
CA ILE A 320 23.27 18.03 -3.27
C ILE A 320 22.98 16.57 -3.60
N LEU A 321 22.70 16.28 -4.87
CA LEU A 321 22.32 14.93 -5.32
C LEU A 321 23.49 13.95 -5.28
N TYR A 322 24.68 14.39 -5.67
CA TYR A 322 25.88 13.55 -5.65
C TYR A 322 26.28 13.14 -4.22
N ASN A 323 26.27 14.11 -3.30
CA ASN A 323 26.61 13.86 -1.90
C ASN A 323 25.42 13.35 -1.07
N ARG A 324 24.25 13.14 -1.71
CA ARG A 324 23.03 12.67 -1.05
C ARG A 324 22.63 13.53 0.16
N ILE A 325 22.83 14.85 0.05
CA ILE A 325 22.47 15.79 1.11
C ILE A 325 20.95 15.77 1.29
N PRO A 326 20.43 15.58 2.49
CA PRO A 326 19.01 15.61 2.74
C PRO A 326 18.40 16.97 2.39
N TYR A 327 17.27 16.98 1.68
CA TYR A 327 16.50 18.18 1.36
C TYR A 327 15.00 17.90 1.52
N GLY A 328 14.24 18.97 1.64
CA GLY A 328 12.78 18.91 1.76
C GLY A 328 12.19 20.30 1.84
N SER A 329 10.87 20.40 1.74
CA SER A 329 10.14 21.69 1.74
C SER A 329 10.30 22.50 3.03
N HIS A 330 10.85 21.92 4.09
CA HIS A 330 11.22 22.58 5.34
C HIS A 330 12.64 23.19 5.32
N ILE A 331 13.46 22.84 4.31
CA ILE A 331 14.85 23.31 4.18
C ILE A 331 14.98 24.25 2.97
N ILE A 332 14.39 23.89 1.84
CA ILE A 332 14.43 24.65 0.58
C ILE A 332 13.02 24.81 -0.01
N PRO A 333 12.78 25.83 -0.84
CA PRO A 333 11.49 26.03 -1.50
C PRO A 333 11.00 24.79 -2.26
N PHE A 334 9.69 24.56 -2.23
CA PHE A 334 9.07 23.35 -2.78
C PHE A 334 9.38 23.12 -4.27
N HIS A 335 9.43 24.19 -5.08
CA HIS A 335 9.77 24.07 -6.50
C HIS A 335 11.20 23.55 -6.72
N LEU A 336 12.17 23.95 -5.88
CA LEU A 336 13.53 23.43 -5.93
C LEU A 336 13.60 21.95 -5.50
N CYS A 337 12.76 21.53 -4.56
CA CYS A 337 12.61 20.10 -4.24
C CYS A 337 12.13 19.33 -5.47
N GLN A 338 11.12 19.85 -6.19
CA GLN A 338 10.63 19.23 -7.41
C GLN A 338 11.71 19.15 -8.50
N ASP A 339 12.49 20.21 -8.68
CA ASP A 339 13.60 20.22 -9.64
C ASP A 339 14.64 19.15 -9.30
N LEU A 340 15.04 19.04 -8.03
CA LEU A 340 15.95 17.98 -7.56
C LEU A 340 15.37 16.58 -7.75
N ASP A 341 14.09 16.41 -7.47
CA ASP A 341 13.40 15.13 -7.63
C ASP A 341 13.28 14.70 -9.10
N THR A 342 13.19 15.67 -10.01
CA THR A 342 13.10 15.44 -11.46
C THR A 342 14.45 15.45 -12.18
N ALA A 343 15.55 15.60 -11.44
CA ALA A 343 16.89 15.59 -11.99
C ALA A 343 17.17 14.32 -12.81
N LYS A 344 17.77 14.50 -13.97
CA LYS A 344 18.13 13.44 -14.89
C LYS A 344 19.44 12.80 -14.47
N THR A 345 19.56 11.50 -14.64
CA THR A 345 20.80 10.77 -14.35
C THR A 345 21.60 10.60 -15.64
N CYS A 346 22.83 11.06 -15.64
CA CYS A 346 23.75 10.85 -16.73
C CYS A 346 24.20 9.38 -16.77
N VAL A 347 24.56 8.88 -17.95
CA VAL A 347 25.12 7.53 -18.14
C VAL A 347 26.32 7.27 -17.21
N CYS A 348 27.11 8.31 -16.86
CA CYS A 348 28.22 8.19 -15.91
C CYS A 348 27.81 8.23 -14.43
N GLY A 349 26.52 8.26 -14.10
CA GLY A 349 25.99 8.32 -12.74
C GLY A 349 25.89 9.73 -12.13
N ARG A 350 26.33 10.80 -12.83
CA ARG A 350 26.16 12.18 -12.37
C ARG A 350 24.75 12.69 -12.65
N PHE A 351 24.29 13.65 -11.85
CA PHE A 351 22.97 14.26 -12.01
C PHE A 351 23.03 15.54 -12.84
N CYS A 352 21.95 15.82 -13.56
CA CYS A 352 21.73 17.01 -14.36
C CYS A 352 20.32 17.53 -14.14
N LEU A 353 20.11 18.84 -13.96
CA LEU A 353 18.80 19.46 -13.95
C LEU A 353 18.39 19.89 -15.35
N SER A 354 19.01 20.98 -15.79
CA SER A 354 18.73 21.66 -17.06
C SER A 354 19.89 21.61 -18.05
N CYS A 355 21.11 21.31 -17.57
CA CYS A 355 22.31 21.32 -18.38
C CYS A 355 22.76 19.89 -18.71
N PHE A 356 22.41 19.41 -19.92
CA PHE A 356 22.66 18.02 -20.38
C PHE A 356 22.70 17.95 -21.91
N ILE A 357 23.22 16.85 -22.41
CA ILE A 357 22.99 16.41 -23.79
C ILE A 357 22.01 15.21 -23.70
N GLN A 358 21.01 15.23 -24.53
CA GLN A 358 20.06 14.12 -24.66
C GLN A 358 20.32 13.39 -25.97
N GLY A 359 20.57 12.10 -25.87
CA GLY A 359 20.66 11.21 -27.02
C GLY A 359 19.58 10.14 -26.94
N THR A 360 19.12 9.71 -28.11
CA THR A 360 18.17 8.61 -28.24
C THR A 360 18.85 7.44 -28.96
N THR A 361 18.55 6.22 -28.53
CA THR A 361 19.06 4.99 -29.14
C THR A 361 18.01 3.89 -29.03
N THR A 362 18.20 2.81 -29.73
CA THR A 362 17.38 1.60 -29.57
C THR A 362 18.00 0.66 -28.54
N MET A 363 17.17 -0.07 -27.83
CA MET A 363 17.57 -1.13 -26.93
C MET A 363 16.78 -2.40 -27.21
N ASN A 364 17.47 -3.52 -27.32
CA ASN A 364 16.81 -4.82 -27.34
C ASN A 364 16.28 -5.13 -25.94
N LEU A 365 14.97 -5.33 -25.81
CA LEU A 365 14.29 -5.56 -24.54
C LEU A 365 14.64 -6.90 -23.90
N HIS A 366 15.16 -7.87 -24.68
CA HIS A 366 15.68 -9.12 -24.12
C HIS A 366 16.94 -8.93 -23.26
N SER A 367 17.58 -7.76 -23.32
CA SER A 367 18.67 -7.43 -22.40
C SER A 367 18.20 -7.16 -20.97
N VAL A 368 16.90 -6.91 -20.75
CA VAL A 368 16.30 -6.56 -19.44
C VAL A 368 15.17 -7.51 -19.04
N ALA A 369 14.66 -8.35 -19.93
CA ALA A 369 13.58 -9.29 -19.63
C ALA A 369 13.76 -10.63 -20.31
N HIS A 370 13.42 -11.73 -19.64
CA HIS A 370 13.44 -13.07 -20.23
C HIS A 370 12.35 -13.25 -21.28
N THR A 371 11.13 -12.84 -20.93
CA THR A 371 9.98 -12.90 -21.83
C THR A 371 9.57 -11.48 -22.20
N VAL A 372 9.58 -11.17 -23.48
CA VAL A 372 9.16 -9.89 -24.04
C VAL A 372 7.97 -10.11 -24.95
N VAL A 373 6.87 -9.41 -24.70
CA VAL A 373 5.77 -9.31 -25.66
C VAL A 373 6.20 -8.37 -26.78
N LEU A 374 5.91 -8.74 -28.02
CA LEU A 374 6.27 -7.94 -29.20
C LEU A 374 5.80 -6.49 -29.04
N VAL A 375 6.70 -5.54 -29.30
CA VAL A 375 6.44 -4.12 -29.08
C VAL A 375 5.45 -3.59 -30.11
N ASP A 376 5.50 -4.15 -31.33
CA ASP A 376 4.65 -3.79 -32.44
C ASP A 376 4.10 -5.02 -33.19
N ASN A 377 3.23 -4.79 -34.15
CA ASN A 377 2.65 -5.85 -35.00
C ASN A 377 3.65 -6.44 -36.00
N MET A 378 4.85 -5.89 -36.12
CA MET A 378 5.90 -6.34 -37.05
C MET A 378 6.89 -7.30 -36.38
N GLY A 379 6.70 -7.60 -35.11
CA GLY A 379 7.55 -8.54 -34.37
C GLY A 379 8.75 -7.88 -33.68
N GLY A 380 8.73 -6.55 -33.50
CA GLY A 380 9.83 -5.81 -32.87
C GLY A 380 9.99 -6.13 -31.38
N THR A 381 11.23 -6.35 -30.96
CA THR A 381 11.64 -6.50 -29.55
C THR A 381 12.56 -5.37 -29.12
N GLU A 382 12.65 -4.32 -29.93
CA GLU A 382 13.47 -3.14 -29.67
C GLU A 382 12.57 -1.97 -29.27
N ALA A 383 13.06 -1.16 -28.34
CA ALA A 383 12.39 0.07 -27.92
C ALA A 383 13.38 1.23 -27.85
N PRO A 384 12.94 2.46 -28.17
CA PRO A 384 13.78 3.64 -28.08
C PRO A 384 14.01 4.06 -26.62
N ILE A 385 15.27 4.38 -26.31
CA ILE A 385 15.71 4.84 -24.98
C ILE A 385 16.24 6.25 -25.08
N ILE A 386 15.91 7.06 -24.07
CA ILE A 386 16.53 8.37 -23.83
C ILE A 386 17.70 8.21 -22.86
N SER A 387 18.87 8.67 -23.28
CA SER A 387 20.08 8.75 -22.45
C SER A 387 20.48 10.21 -22.25
N TYR A 388 20.95 10.55 -21.06
CA TYR A 388 21.45 11.88 -20.71
C TYR A 388 22.93 11.86 -20.43
N PHE A 389 23.63 12.93 -20.86
CA PHE A 389 25.07 13.13 -20.67
C PHE A 389 25.30 14.47 -19.99
N CYS A 390 26.12 14.50 -18.96
CA CYS A 390 26.36 15.70 -18.13
C CYS A 390 27.31 16.73 -18.76
N SER A 391 28.02 16.36 -19.81
CA SER A 391 29.00 17.19 -20.52
C SER A 391 29.30 16.65 -21.91
N LEU A 392 29.91 17.49 -22.76
CA LEU A 392 30.38 17.07 -24.08
C LEU A 392 31.39 15.93 -24.00
N THR A 393 32.33 16.02 -23.05
CA THR A 393 33.32 14.94 -22.82
C THR A 393 32.65 13.62 -22.47
N CYS A 394 31.64 13.66 -21.60
CA CYS A 394 30.89 12.48 -21.27
C CYS A 394 30.12 11.90 -22.45
N TYR A 395 29.58 12.76 -23.31
CA TYR A 395 28.89 12.35 -24.54
C TYR A 395 29.87 11.68 -25.50
N VAL A 396 31.00 12.30 -25.81
CA VAL A 396 31.99 11.74 -26.74
C VAL A 396 32.53 10.41 -26.26
N ASN A 397 32.86 10.29 -24.95
CA ASN A 397 33.40 9.06 -24.38
C ASN A 397 32.38 7.89 -24.31
N ASN A 398 31.09 8.18 -24.42
CA ASN A 398 30.02 7.19 -24.35
C ASN A 398 29.14 7.18 -25.62
N SER A 399 29.59 7.83 -26.70
CA SER A 399 28.84 7.90 -27.96
C SER A 399 28.64 6.54 -28.61
N ASP A 400 29.52 5.57 -28.36
CA ASP A 400 29.36 4.20 -28.85
C ASP A 400 28.17 3.46 -28.22
N MET A 401 27.65 3.94 -27.08
CA MET A 401 26.42 3.42 -26.49
C MET A 401 25.14 3.91 -27.20
N LEU A 402 25.30 4.83 -28.15
CA LEU A 402 24.21 5.37 -28.99
C LEU A 402 24.20 4.75 -30.40
N LYS A 403 25.21 3.96 -30.72
CA LYS A 403 25.26 3.13 -31.93
C LYS A 403 24.66 1.76 -31.64
#